data_f11c863f27a34a114d46c508dcb3a476
#
_entry.id   f11c863f27a34a114d46c508dcb3a476
#
_cell.length_a   1.000
_cell.length_b   1.000
_cell.length_c   1.000
_cell.angle_alpha   90.00
_cell.angle_beta   90.00
_cell.angle_gamma   90.00
#
_symmetry.space_group_name_H-M   'P 1'
#
loop_
_entity.id
_entity.type
_entity.pdbx_description
1 polymer ?
#
loop_
_entity_poly.entity_id
_entity_poly.type
_entity_poly.pdbx_seq_one_letter_code
_entity_poly.pdbx_strand_id
1 'polypeptide(L)'
;MKLRSCLAVAVLAAFIGDANSQDLRWQPDITRQQTYVLHRASSSDPTGANADARKVAPGATYTVLDADGPGSISHIWFTIADNEPYHLKRIVLRIYWDGEQTPSVEAPIGDFFGLGLGAYHSWHSELLSVGSIRALNSFFPMPFAHHARITVTNEGQQQINSLYYNIDYRTYAHPLPPDTLYFHAQYAQGQPNHGWTSDWKTNGDPRINTKPNLTGQGNYVWMDAKGHGQFVGVTLSVVQNQDGWWGEGDDMFFIDGAPAPSIAGTGSEDYFLGAWDFGGEPFSYPLYGAPVVGAEAAGSRSSVYRFHLDSPIPFSKSFKATIEHGHANARSDNYYSVAYWYQAEPHAAFPPLPPVSERLPALQPVGGPGNALPSGAARP
;
A
#
# COMPACT_ATOMS: atom_id res chain seq x y z
N MET A 1 -49.88 59.28 -23.33
CA MET A 1 -48.78 58.91 -22.43
C MET A 1 -49.16 57.60 -21.79
N LYS A 2 -48.63 56.46 -22.31
CA LYS A 2 -48.97 55.06 -21.83
C LYS A 2 -47.80 54.56 -21.01
N LEU A 3 -47.98 54.42 -19.68
CA LEU A 3 -47.04 53.74 -18.80
C LEU A 3 -47.03 52.23 -19.10
N ARG A 4 -45.88 51.71 -19.42
CA ARG A 4 -45.66 50.24 -19.48
C ARG A 4 -45.05 49.81 -18.13
N SER A 5 -45.83 49.04 -17.36
CA SER A 5 -45.33 48.34 -16.17
C SER A 5 -44.51 47.15 -16.60
N CYS A 6 -43.23 47.15 -16.28
CA CYS A 6 -42.37 45.92 -16.36
C CYS A 6 -42.55 45.12 -15.09
N LEU A 7 -43.15 43.93 -15.20
CA LEU A 7 -43.17 42.93 -14.13
C LEU A 7 -41.80 42.20 -14.13
N ALA A 8 -41.00 42.42 -13.12
CA ALA A 8 -39.79 41.63 -12.89
C ALA A 8 -40.17 40.33 -12.16
N VAL A 9 -40.08 39.21 -12.85
CA VAL A 9 -40.20 37.87 -12.24
C VAL A 9 -38.85 37.54 -11.65
N ALA A 10 -38.73 37.59 -10.32
CA ALA A 10 -37.58 37.07 -9.59
C ALA A 10 -37.71 35.55 -9.53
N VAL A 11 -36.87 34.83 -10.29
CA VAL A 11 -36.70 33.38 -10.16
C VAL A 11 -35.84 33.14 -8.93
N LEU A 12 -36.47 32.75 -7.83
CA LEU A 12 -35.78 32.25 -6.63
C LEU A 12 -35.28 30.82 -6.96
N ALA A 13 -34.03 30.67 -7.37
CA ALA A 13 -33.40 29.37 -7.41
C ALA A 13 -33.19 28.90 -5.96
N ALA A 14 -34.10 28.06 -5.46
CA ALA A 14 -33.89 27.36 -4.23
C ALA A 14 -32.75 26.36 -4.47
N PHE A 15 -31.56 26.63 -3.95
CA PHE A 15 -30.55 25.62 -3.73
C PHE A 15 -31.10 24.69 -2.65
N ILE A 16 -31.77 23.63 -3.07
CA ILE A 16 -32.01 22.47 -2.24
C ILE A 16 -30.62 21.82 -2.14
N GLY A 17 -29.83 22.23 -1.17
CA GLY A 17 -28.64 21.47 -0.76
C GLY A 17 -29.14 20.10 -0.36
N ASP A 18 -28.63 19.05 -1.00
CA ASP A 18 -28.89 17.66 -0.64
C ASP A 18 -28.53 17.47 0.84
N ALA A 19 -29.54 17.55 1.70
CA ALA A 19 -29.41 17.31 3.13
C ALA A 19 -29.06 15.86 3.48
N ASN A 20 -28.85 15.03 2.45
CA ASN A 20 -28.58 13.57 2.54
C ASN A 20 -27.23 13.14 1.99
N SER A 21 -26.31 14.04 1.67
CA SER A 21 -24.95 13.61 1.29
C SER A 21 -24.26 12.99 2.49
N GLN A 22 -23.98 11.70 2.40
CA GLN A 22 -23.20 10.98 3.42
C GLN A 22 -21.80 11.55 3.45
N ASP A 23 -21.30 11.84 4.66
CA ASP A 23 -19.94 12.33 4.84
C ASP A 23 -18.96 11.16 4.72
N LEU A 24 -18.46 10.91 3.52
CA LEU A 24 -17.42 9.95 3.24
C LEU A 24 -16.00 10.51 3.44
N ARG A 25 -15.91 11.78 3.90
CA ARG A 25 -14.59 12.37 4.18
C ARG A 25 -13.83 11.48 5.15
N TRP A 26 -12.55 11.34 4.90
CA TRP A 26 -11.63 10.62 5.77
C TRP A 26 -11.75 11.08 7.23
N GLN A 27 -11.67 12.40 7.45
CA GLN A 27 -11.86 12.99 8.77
C GLN A 27 -13.23 13.65 8.83
N PRO A 28 -14.21 13.04 9.52
CA PRO A 28 -15.50 13.67 9.73
C PRO A 28 -15.37 14.92 10.60
N ASP A 29 -16.26 15.89 10.38
CA ASP A 29 -16.36 17.03 11.27
C ASP A 29 -16.86 16.58 12.65
N ILE A 30 -15.95 16.42 13.59
CA ILE A 30 -16.23 15.93 14.95
C ILE A 30 -17.07 16.89 15.78
N THR A 31 -17.25 18.14 15.35
CA THR A 31 -18.11 19.12 16.02
C THR A 31 -19.58 19.00 15.63
N ARG A 32 -19.91 18.14 14.65
CA ARG A 32 -21.27 17.89 14.17
C ARG A 32 -21.71 16.49 14.53
N GLN A 33 -23.00 16.34 14.83
CA GLN A 33 -23.58 15.00 15.03
C GLN A 33 -23.45 14.19 13.74
N GLN A 34 -22.90 12.97 13.88
CA GLN A 34 -22.73 12.05 12.77
C GLN A 34 -24.03 11.29 12.49
N THR A 35 -24.28 10.96 11.23
CA THR A 35 -25.51 10.29 10.77
C THR A 35 -25.32 8.80 10.50
N TYR A 36 -24.12 8.27 10.68
CA TYR A 36 -23.83 6.84 10.56
C TYR A 36 -23.99 6.11 11.89
N VAL A 37 -24.12 4.79 11.82
CA VAL A 37 -23.97 3.91 12.99
C VAL A 37 -22.55 3.33 12.97
N LEU A 38 -21.82 3.48 14.09
CA LEU A 38 -20.49 2.90 14.25
C LEU A 38 -20.61 1.48 14.80
N HIS A 39 -19.91 0.56 14.17
CA HIS A 39 -19.79 -0.84 14.57
C HIS A 39 -18.33 -1.22 14.79
N ARG A 40 -18.12 -2.30 15.55
CA ARG A 40 -16.81 -2.94 15.70
C ARG A 40 -16.92 -4.45 15.54
N ALA A 41 -16.17 -5.01 14.58
CA ALA A 41 -15.83 -6.42 14.59
C ALA A 41 -14.52 -6.60 15.37
N SER A 42 -14.47 -7.53 16.31
CA SER A 42 -13.29 -7.72 17.13
C SER A 42 -13.06 -9.18 17.52
N SER A 43 -11.87 -9.44 18.01
CA SER A 43 -11.53 -10.73 18.61
C SER A 43 -11.98 -10.87 20.08
N SER A 44 -12.83 -9.98 20.57
CA SER A 44 -13.33 -10.04 21.96
C SER A 44 -14.04 -11.36 22.26
N ASP A 45 -13.92 -11.83 23.49
CA ASP A 45 -14.64 -13.01 23.97
C ASP A 45 -16.16 -12.71 24.01
N PRO A 46 -16.97 -13.45 23.23
CA PRO A 46 -18.42 -13.19 23.17
C PRO A 46 -19.14 -13.48 24.50
N THR A 47 -18.51 -14.18 25.44
CA THR A 47 -19.07 -14.43 26.78
C THR A 47 -18.86 -13.26 27.74
N GLY A 48 -18.05 -12.25 27.33
CA GLY A 48 -17.63 -11.16 28.23
C GLY A 48 -16.45 -11.52 29.12
N ALA A 49 -15.87 -12.70 28.98
CA ALA A 49 -14.61 -13.09 29.61
C ALA A 49 -13.40 -12.53 28.82
N ASN A 50 -12.22 -13.12 28.94
CA ASN A 50 -10.98 -12.57 28.37
C ASN A 50 -10.25 -13.57 27.44
N ALA A 51 -10.98 -14.51 26.81
CA ALA A 51 -10.42 -15.42 25.81
C ALA A 51 -10.40 -14.76 24.41
N ASP A 52 -9.78 -13.59 24.31
CA ASP A 52 -9.83 -12.69 23.15
C ASP A 52 -8.95 -13.11 21.98
N ALA A 53 -7.99 -13.99 22.20
CA ALA A 53 -7.09 -14.47 21.13
C ALA A 53 -7.78 -15.44 20.19
N ARG A 54 -7.54 -15.28 18.86
CA ARG A 54 -7.93 -16.28 17.85
C ARG A 54 -6.70 -17.03 17.40
N LYS A 55 -6.85 -18.35 17.29
CA LYS A 55 -5.82 -19.24 16.74
C LYS A 55 -6.14 -19.56 15.29
N VAL A 56 -5.13 -19.52 14.41
CA VAL A 56 -5.31 -19.84 12.99
C VAL A 56 -4.31 -20.94 12.61
N ALA A 57 -4.81 -22.13 12.32
CA ALA A 57 -3.98 -23.27 11.93
C ALA A 57 -3.27 -23.03 10.59
N PRO A 58 -2.16 -23.73 10.30
CA PRO A 58 -1.53 -23.70 8.97
C PRO A 58 -2.53 -24.03 7.86
N GLY A 59 -2.51 -23.26 6.78
CA GLY A 59 -3.42 -23.38 5.63
C GLY A 59 -4.85 -22.90 5.88
N ALA A 60 -5.20 -22.51 7.10
CA ALA A 60 -6.55 -22.04 7.41
C ALA A 60 -6.75 -20.55 7.10
N THR A 61 -7.96 -20.21 6.72
CA THR A 61 -8.44 -18.84 6.55
C THR A 61 -9.44 -18.50 7.64
N TYR A 62 -9.24 -17.37 8.31
CA TYR A 62 -10.12 -16.85 9.35
C TYR A 62 -10.75 -15.54 8.87
N THR A 63 -12.08 -15.45 8.93
CA THR A 63 -12.82 -14.23 8.61
C THR A 63 -12.85 -13.32 9.83
N VAL A 64 -12.28 -12.12 9.69
CA VAL A 64 -12.20 -11.11 10.77
C VAL A 64 -13.29 -10.05 10.65
N LEU A 65 -13.85 -9.86 9.45
CA LEU A 65 -15.04 -9.03 9.18
C LEU A 65 -15.90 -9.70 8.12
N ASP A 66 -17.20 -9.67 8.35
CA ASP A 66 -18.25 -10.04 7.41
C ASP A 66 -19.45 -9.13 7.71
N ALA A 67 -19.65 -8.09 6.90
CA ALA A 67 -20.57 -7.00 7.22
C ALA A 67 -21.38 -6.53 6.02
N ASP A 68 -22.70 -6.39 6.22
CA ASP A 68 -23.61 -5.82 5.24
C ASP A 68 -23.49 -4.30 5.20
N GLY A 69 -23.68 -3.72 3.99
CA GLY A 69 -23.66 -2.29 3.70
C GLY A 69 -25.01 -1.67 3.44
N PRO A 70 -25.05 -0.41 2.99
CA PRO A 70 -23.88 0.41 2.63
C PRO A 70 -23.06 0.85 3.84
N GLY A 71 -21.74 0.85 3.68
CA GLY A 71 -20.85 1.16 4.78
C GLY A 71 -19.45 1.66 4.36
N SER A 72 -18.59 1.87 5.36
CA SER A 72 -17.18 2.16 5.16
C SER A 72 -16.37 1.69 6.36
N ILE A 73 -15.32 0.92 6.14
CA ILE A 73 -14.33 0.62 7.19
C ILE A 73 -13.56 1.90 7.44
N SER A 74 -13.37 2.25 8.71
CA SER A 74 -12.69 3.49 9.12
C SER A 74 -11.40 3.24 9.88
N HIS A 75 -11.22 2.05 10.45
CA HIS A 75 -10.00 1.66 11.16
C HIS A 75 -9.85 0.15 11.19
N ILE A 76 -8.63 -0.32 10.96
CA ILE A 76 -8.23 -1.72 11.15
C ILE A 76 -7.05 -1.72 12.11
N TRP A 77 -7.15 -2.51 13.17
CA TRP A 77 -6.06 -2.78 14.09
C TRP A 77 -5.83 -4.28 14.23
N PHE A 78 -4.56 -4.69 14.14
CA PHE A 78 -4.13 -6.05 14.43
C PHE A 78 -2.94 -6.06 15.38
N THR A 79 -2.85 -7.11 16.20
CA THR A 79 -1.58 -7.57 16.78
C THR A 79 -1.51 -9.09 16.74
N ILE A 80 -0.31 -9.61 16.45
CA ILE A 80 -0.10 -11.02 16.16
C ILE A 80 1.03 -11.54 17.02
N ALA A 81 0.79 -12.64 17.75
CA ALA A 81 1.83 -13.43 18.38
C ALA A 81 2.00 -14.75 17.64
N ASP A 82 3.12 -14.87 16.97
CA ASP A 82 3.54 -16.03 16.20
C ASP A 82 5.04 -16.23 16.41
N ASN A 83 5.47 -17.49 16.45
CA ASN A 83 6.87 -17.88 16.63
C ASN A 83 7.56 -18.26 15.31
N GLU A 84 6.79 -18.36 14.21
CA GLU A 84 7.36 -18.69 12.91
C GLU A 84 8.17 -17.51 12.37
N PRO A 85 9.43 -17.74 11.95
CA PRO A 85 10.22 -16.69 11.31
C PRO A 85 9.50 -16.13 10.07
N TYR A 86 9.55 -14.82 9.91
CA TYR A 86 8.88 -14.13 8.80
C TYR A 86 7.36 -14.35 8.73
N HIS A 87 6.67 -14.59 9.86
CA HIS A 87 5.21 -14.75 9.86
C HIS A 87 4.49 -13.59 9.17
N LEU A 88 5.02 -12.38 9.24
CA LEU A 88 4.48 -11.21 8.52
C LEU A 88 4.44 -11.37 7.00
N LYS A 89 5.28 -12.22 6.42
CA LYS A 89 5.30 -12.56 4.98
C LYS A 89 4.45 -13.80 4.66
N ARG A 90 4.10 -14.58 5.67
CA ARG A 90 3.39 -15.86 5.56
C ARG A 90 1.89 -15.73 5.82
N ILE A 91 1.50 -14.72 6.57
CA ILE A 91 0.10 -14.40 6.86
C ILE A 91 -0.39 -13.46 5.78
N VAL A 92 -1.51 -13.79 5.12
CA VAL A 92 -2.06 -13.00 4.00
C VAL A 92 -3.36 -12.34 4.41
N LEU A 93 -3.42 -11.03 4.21
CA LEU A 93 -4.63 -10.21 4.33
C LEU A 93 -5.33 -10.13 2.97
N ARG A 94 -6.65 -10.42 2.96
CA ARG A 94 -7.50 -10.22 1.78
C ARG A 94 -8.77 -9.47 2.16
N ILE A 95 -9.19 -8.56 1.30
CA ILE A 95 -10.45 -7.82 1.44
C ILE A 95 -11.24 -7.93 0.14
N TYR A 96 -12.54 -8.14 0.27
CA TYR A 96 -13.46 -8.33 -0.83
C TYR A 96 -14.64 -7.38 -0.68
N TRP A 97 -15.07 -6.76 -1.77
CA TRP A 97 -16.21 -5.86 -1.81
C TRP A 97 -17.40 -6.51 -2.52
N ASP A 98 -18.61 -6.24 -2.02
CA ASP A 98 -19.90 -6.46 -2.68
C ASP A 98 -20.11 -7.89 -3.25
N GLY A 99 -19.50 -8.90 -2.61
CA GLY A 99 -19.65 -10.31 -2.99
C GLY A 99 -18.71 -10.78 -4.11
N GLU A 100 -17.72 -9.96 -4.50
CA GLU A 100 -16.71 -10.38 -5.48
C GLU A 100 -15.91 -11.59 -5.00
N GLN A 101 -15.51 -12.43 -5.96
CA GLN A 101 -14.75 -13.65 -5.67
C GLN A 101 -13.22 -13.38 -5.66
N THR A 102 -12.77 -12.39 -6.42
CA THR A 102 -11.38 -11.92 -6.44
C THR A 102 -11.20 -10.82 -5.39
N PRO A 103 -10.11 -10.84 -4.61
CA PRO A 103 -9.89 -9.80 -3.60
C PRO A 103 -9.48 -8.48 -4.25
N SER A 104 -10.01 -7.38 -3.74
CA SER A 104 -9.58 -6.01 -4.06
C SER A 104 -8.35 -5.59 -3.25
N VAL A 105 -8.07 -6.30 -2.15
CA VAL A 105 -6.83 -6.20 -1.38
C VAL A 105 -6.22 -7.58 -1.23
N GLU A 106 -4.97 -7.76 -1.67
CA GLU A 106 -4.22 -8.99 -1.45
C GLU A 106 -2.75 -8.68 -1.21
N ALA A 107 -2.30 -8.92 0.02
CA ALA A 107 -0.90 -8.73 0.41
C ALA A 107 -0.53 -9.60 1.62
N PRO A 108 0.76 -9.97 1.77
CA PRO A 108 1.26 -10.41 3.06
C PRO A 108 0.96 -9.33 4.10
N ILE A 109 0.51 -9.73 5.30
CA ILE A 109 0.00 -8.76 6.27
C ILE A 109 1.05 -7.73 6.68
N GLY A 110 2.32 -8.15 6.79
CA GLY A 110 3.40 -7.21 7.07
C GLY A 110 3.58 -6.18 5.99
N ASP A 111 3.55 -6.61 4.72
CA ASP A 111 3.72 -5.71 3.56
C ASP A 111 2.59 -4.68 3.48
N PHE A 112 1.34 -5.10 3.75
CA PHE A 112 0.21 -4.17 3.81
C PHE A 112 0.42 -3.05 4.84
N PHE A 113 1.11 -3.33 5.93
CA PHE A 113 1.43 -2.33 6.97
C PHE A 113 2.86 -1.74 6.84
N GLY A 114 3.50 -1.83 5.66
CA GLY A 114 4.82 -1.26 5.40
C GLY A 114 6.00 -2.02 6.02
N LEU A 115 5.79 -3.27 6.43
CA LEU A 115 6.79 -4.15 7.01
C LEU A 115 7.31 -5.19 6.00
N GLY A 116 7.57 -4.78 4.75
CA GLY A 116 7.96 -5.65 3.64
C GLY A 116 9.27 -6.41 3.83
N LEU A 117 10.09 -6.02 4.81
CA LEU A 117 11.28 -6.77 5.23
C LEU A 117 10.96 -8.01 6.10
N GLY A 118 9.66 -8.23 6.44
CA GLY A 118 9.23 -9.33 7.29
C GLY A 118 9.62 -9.21 8.76
N ALA A 119 10.05 -8.03 9.19
CA ALA A 119 10.45 -7.71 10.55
C ALA A 119 9.68 -6.49 11.07
N TYR A 120 9.37 -6.48 12.35
CA TYR A 120 8.71 -5.34 12.99
C TYR A 120 9.67 -4.17 13.18
N HIS A 121 9.21 -2.98 12.82
CA HIS A 121 9.78 -1.70 13.22
C HIS A 121 8.65 -0.70 13.42
N SER A 122 8.83 0.24 14.33
CA SER A 122 7.84 1.29 14.58
C SER A 122 7.97 2.39 13.53
N TRP A 123 6.82 2.82 12.99
CA TRP A 123 6.73 3.96 12.10
C TRP A 123 5.31 4.51 12.09
N HIS A 124 5.10 5.69 11.56
CA HIS A 124 3.77 6.27 11.47
C HIS A 124 3.62 7.15 10.24
N SER A 125 2.40 7.17 9.74
CA SER A 125 1.91 8.11 8.74
C SER A 125 0.47 8.47 9.09
N GLU A 126 -0.15 9.27 8.26
CA GLU A 126 -1.58 9.58 8.38
C GLU A 126 -2.47 8.35 8.17
N LEU A 127 -2.08 7.41 7.30
CA LEU A 127 -2.90 6.27 6.88
C LEU A 127 -2.52 4.94 7.54
N LEU A 128 -1.24 4.73 7.78
CA LEU A 128 -0.71 3.49 8.33
C LEU A 128 0.24 3.79 9.49
N SER A 129 0.20 2.94 10.50
CA SER A 129 1.20 3.00 11.56
C SER A 129 1.48 1.64 12.18
N VAL A 130 2.71 1.48 12.68
CA VAL A 130 3.11 0.34 13.50
C VAL A 130 3.58 0.90 14.84
N GLY A 131 2.68 0.85 15.83
CA GLY A 131 2.92 1.34 17.18
C GLY A 131 3.31 0.22 18.15
N SER A 132 3.93 0.58 19.27
CA SER A 132 4.31 -0.38 20.32
C SER A 132 4.98 -1.64 19.76
N ILE A 133 5.78 -1.48 18.71
CA ILE A 133 6.50 -2.52 17.96
C ILE A 133 5.58 -3.42 17.11
N ARG A 134 4.41 -3.85 17.58
CA ARG A 134 3.57 -4.88 16.95
C ARG A 134 2.11 -4.47 16.71
N ALA A 135 1.74 -3.24 17.01
CA ALA A 135 0.39 -2.75 16.75
C ALA A 135 0.27 -2.23 15.32
N LEU A 136 -0.37 -3.00 14.46
CA LEU A 136 -0.59 -2.69 13.05
C LEU A 136 -1.88 -1.90 12.90
N ASN A 137 -1.83 -0.69 12.36
CA ASN A 137 -2.99 0.19 12.20
C ASN A 137 -3.15 0.66 10.76
N SER A 138 -4.40 0.66 10.27
CA SER A 138 -4.79 1.27 9.01
C SER A 138 -5.98 2.19 9.23
N PHE A 139 -5.88 3.41 8.71
CA PHE A 139 -6.93 4.43 8.72
C PHE A 139 -7.43 4.75 7.30
N PHE A 140 -7.10 3.95 6.30
CA PHE A 140 -7.68 4.07 4.97
C PHE A 140 -9.21 3.98 5.06
N PRO A 141 -9.97 4.97 4.54
CA PRO A 141 -11.41 4.82 4.41
C PRO A 141 -11.70 3.78 3.32
N MET A 142 -12.49 2.75 3.64
CA MET A 142 -12.79 1.67 2.71
C MET A 142 -14.31 1.53 2.54
N PRO A 143 -14.92 2.29 1.62
CA PRO A 143 -16.36 2.24 1.37
C PRO A 143 -16.75 0.94 0.67
N PHE A 144 -17.99 0.46 0.93
CA PHE A 144 -18.61 -0.69 0.29
C PHE A 144 -20.13 -0.45 0.18
N ALA A 145 -20.72 -0.79 -0.99
CA ALA A 145 -22.13 -0.50 -1.26
C ALA A 145 -23.07 -1.55 -0.66
N HIS A 146 -22.67 -2.82 -0.66
CA HIS A 146 -23.52 -3.92 -0.23
C HIS A 146 -22.91 -4.81 0.83
N HIS A 147 -21.60 -5.11 0.70
CA HIS A 147 -20.98 -6.09 1.59
C HIS A 147 -19.45 -5.90 1.66
N ALA A 148 -18.88 -6.09 2.84
CA ALA A 148 -17.42 -6.13 3.06
C ALA A 148 -17.02 -7.42 3.77
N ARG A 149 -16.02 -8.11 3.24
CA ARG A 149 -15.43 -9.29 3.89
C ARG A 149 -13.91 -9.14 3.99
N ILE A 150 -13.36 -9.31 5.20
CA ILE A 150 -11.93 -9.32 5.46
C ILE A 150 -11.52 -10.69 5.98
N THR A 151 -10.46 -11.25 5.40
CA THR A 151 -9.91 -12.55 5.80
C THR A 151 -8.42 -12.46 6.10
N VAL A 152 -7.97 -13.32 7.02
CA VAL A 152 -6.57 -13.57 7.33
C VAL A 152 -6.29 -15.05 7.08
N THR A 153 -5.39 -15.36 6.15
CA THR A 153 -4.98 -16.72 5.82
C THR A 153 -3.58 -16.99 6.37
N ASN A 154 -3.42 -18.08 7.10
CA ASN A 154 -2.11 -18.56 7.54
C ASN A 154 -1.49 -19.47 6.47
N GLU A 155 -0.59 -18.94 5.66
CA GLU A 155 0.18 -19.72 4.66
C GLU A 155 1.52 -20.23 5.22
N GLY A 156 1.73 -20.09 6.55
CA GLY A 156 2.88 -20.62 7.26
C GLY A 156 2.77 -22.11 7.59
N GLN A 157 3.79 -22.61 8.27
CA GLN A 157 3.91 -24.01 8.71
C GLN A 157 3.51 -24.19 10.19
N GLN A 158 3.42 -23.08 10.95
CA GLN A 158 3.08 -23.09 12.36
C GLN A 158 1.72 -22.39 12.57
N GLN A 159 1.05 -22.74 13.66
CA GLN A 159 -0.20 -22.10 14.06
C GLN A 159 0.06 -20.67 14.53
N ILE A 160 -0.70 -19.72 14.03
CA ILE A 160 -0.78 -18.39 14.68
C ILE A 160 -1.36 -18.60 16.08
N ASN A 161 -0.56 -18.32 17.10
CA ASN A 161 -0.94 -18.56 18.49
C ASN A 161 -1.96 -17.58 19.02
N SER A 162 -1.81 -16.29 18.62
CA SER A 162 -2.75 -15.26 19.02
C SER A 162 -2.88 -14.21 17.90
N LEU A 163 -4.06 -14.12 17.35
CA LEU A 163 -4.50 -13.02 16.49
C LEU A 163 -5.52 -12.20 17.25
N TYR A 164 -5.19 -10.95 17.54
CA TYR A 164 -6.13 -9.97 18.08
C TYR A 164 -6.43 -8.95 16.99
N TYR A 165 -7.69 -8.51 16.94
CA TYR A 165 -8.11 -7.49 15.98
C TYR A 165 -9.26 -6.64 16.49
N ASN A 166 -9.30 -5.39 16.02
CA ASN A 166 -10.44 -4.48 16.09
C ASN A 166 -10.59 -3.83 14.71
N ILE A 167 -11.78 -3.93 14.14
CA ILE A 167 -12.13 -3.33 12.87
C ILE A 167 -13.36 -2.46 13.09
N ASP A 168 -13.17 -1.13 13.03
CA ASP A 168 -14.25 -0.17 13.15
C ASP A 168 -14.79 0.13 11.75
N TYR A 169 -16.11 0.04 11.59
CA TYR A 169 -16.80 0.36 10.36
C TYR A 169 -18.11 1.10 10.62
N ARG A 170 -18.49 1.91 9.66
CA ARG A 170 -19.72 2.72 9.67
C ARG A 170 -20.73 2.09 8.73
N THR A 171 -22.02 2.09 9.12
CA THR A 171 -23.11 1.80 8.21
C THR A 171 -23.97 3.04 8.01
N TYR A 172 -24.52 3.18 6.81
CA TYR A 172 -25.25 4.36 6.37
C TYR A 172 -26.72 3.99 6.08
N ALA A 173 -27.62 4.95 6.33
CA ALA A 173 -29.05 4.76 6.07
C ALA A 173 -29.41 4.83 4.57
N HIS A 174 -28.55 5.39 3.76
CA HIS A 174 -28.75 5.62 2.32
C HIS A 174 -27.62 5.01 1.49
N PRO A 175 -27.88 4.67 0.20
CA PRO A 175 -26.81 4.23 -0.71
C PRO A 175 -25.64 5.20 -0.77
N LEU A 176 -24.45 4.67 -1.06
CA LEU A 176 -23.26 5.51 -1.30
C LEU A 176 -23.47 6.38 -2.55
N PRO A 177 -22.79 7.54 -2.66
CA PRO A 177 -22.74 8.31 -3.90
C PRO A 177 -22.31 7.43 -5.09
N PRO A 178 -22.89 7.63 -6.29
CA PRO A 178 -22.64 6.75 -7.44
C PRO A 178 -21.21 6.83 -7.99
N ASP A 179 -20.45 7.85 -7.63
CA ASP A 179 -19.05 8.08 -7.96
C ASP A 179 -18.08 7.61 -6.86
N THR A 180 -18.58 6.87 -5.86
CA THR A 180 -17.74 6.30 -4.82
C THR A 180 -16.80 5.26 -5.39
N LEU A 181 -15.51 5.40 -5.12
CA LEU A 181 -14.46 4.45 -5.49
C LEU A 181 -14.16 3.49 -4.34
N TYR A 182 -13.83 2.26 -4.66
CA TYR A 182 -13.47 1.23 -3.69
C TYR A 182 -11.97 1.19 -3.45
N PHE A 183 -11.58 0.87 -2.23
CA PHE A 183 -10.18 0.76 -1.85
C PHE A 183 -9.54 -0.52 -2.40
N HIS A 184 -8.33 -0.41 -2.93
CA HIS A 184 -7.53 -1.50 -3.44
C HIS A 184 -6.12 -1.44 -2.86
N ALA A 185 -5.51 -2.62 -2.68
CA ALA A 185 -4.10 -2.72 -2.36
C ALA A 185 -3.51 -4.02 -2.93
N GLN A 186 -2.38 -3.91 -3.62
CA GLN A 186 -1.73 -5.04 -4.27
C GLN A 186 -0.27 -5.13 -3.91
N TYR A 187 0.15 -6.35 -3.54
CA TYR A 187 1.54 -6.69 -3.35
C TYR A 187 2.25 -6.92 -4.68
N ALA A 188 3.47 -6.42 -4.78
CA ALA A 188 4.40 -6.74 -5.86
C ALA A 188 5.79 -7.05 -5.30
N GLN A 189 6.58 -7.85 -6.03
CA GLN A 189 7.98 -8.12 -5.70
C GLN A 189 8.84 -8.27 -6.94
N GLY A 190 10.12 -7.87 -6.84
CA GLY A 190 11.22 -8.25 -7.69
C GLY A 190 12.31 -8.85 -6.82
N GLN A 191 12.56 -10.18 -6.94
CA GLN A 191 13.49 -10.89 -6.06
C GLN A 191 14.37 -11.87 -6.85
N PRO A 192 15.49 -11.39 -7.43
CA PRO A 192 15.86 -9.98 -7.57
C PRO A 192 15.18 -9.29 -8.76
N ASN A 193 15.23 -7.97 -8.81
CA ASN A 193 15.14 -7.25 -10.06
C ASN A 193 16.40 -7.57 -10.90
N HIS A 194 16.26 -7.63 -12.22
CA HIS A 194 17.38 -8.00 -13.07
C HIS A 194 18.04 -6.76 -13.68
N GLY A 195 19.09 -6.26 -13.01
CA GLY A 195 19.93 -5.16 -13.51
C GLY A 195 20.75 -5.56 -14.73
N TRP A 196 21.05 -4.59 -15.58
CA TRP A 196 21.87 -4.84 -16.77
C TRP A 196 23.37 -4.84 -16.49
N THR A 197 23.82 -4.47 -15.27
CA THR A 197 25.23 -4.53 -14.89
C THR A 197 25.40 -4.90 -13.43
N SER A 198 26.48 -5.65 -13.13
CA SER A 198 27.01 -5.88 -11.77
C SER A 198 28.21 -4.99 -11.45
N ASP A 199 28.73 -4.25 -12.45
CA ASP A 199 29.88 -3.35 -12.33
C ASP A 199 29.38 -1.93 -11.96
N TRP A 200 28.91 -1.81 -10.72
CA TRP A 200 28.47 -0.56 -10.13
C TRP A 200 29.58 0.02 -9.25
N LYS A 201 30.07 1.22 -9.56
CA LYS A 201 31.11 1.86 -8.78
C LYS A 201 30.65 3.12 -8.07
N THR A 202 29.94 3.99 -8.74
CA THR A 202 29.43 5.25 -8.18
C THR A 202 28.23 5.75 -8.99
N ASN A 203 27.37 6.57 -8.41
CA ASN A 203 26.30 7.28 -9.08
C ASN A 203 26.81 8.17 -10.23
N GLY A 204 28.07 8.61 -10.15
CA GLY A 204 28.71 9.44 -11.20
C GLY A 204 29.28 8.68 -12.39
N ASP A 205 29.07 7.35 -12.53
CA ASP A 205 29.59 6.59 -13.68
C ASP A 205 28.85 7.01 -14.96
N PRO A 206 29.55 7.62 -15.95
CA PRO A 206 28.91 8.09 -17.19
C PRO A 206 28.20 6.99 -17.98
N ARG A 207 28.65 5.74 -17.90
CA ARG A 207 28.00 4.61 -18.59
C ARG A 207 26.59 4.36 -18.08
N ILE A 208 26.36 4.67 -16.81
CA ILE A 208 25.09 4.51 -16.12
C ILE A 208 24.25 5.77 -16.30
N ASN A 209 24.78 6.94 -15.96
CA ASN A 209 24.03 8.20 -15.95
C ASN A 209 23.62 8.69 -17.34
N THR A 210 24.24 8.22 -18.42
CA THR A 210 23.88 8.63 -19.77
C THR A 210 22.99 7.62 -20.51
N LYS A 211 22.66 6.49 -19.86
CA LYS A 211 21.79 5.47 -20.48
C LYS A 211 20.32 5.90 -20.40
N PRO A 212 19.62 6.11 -21.52
CA PRO A 212 18.23 6.51 -21.49
C PRO A 212 17.30 5.34 -21.18
N ASN A 213 16.21 5.61 -20.47
CA ASN A 213 15.06 4.72 -20.31
C ASN A 213 13.76 5.51 -20.52
N LEU A 214 13.37 5.71 -21.77
CA LEU A 214 12.24 6.58 -22.13
C LEU A 214 10.87 5.90 -22.01
N THR A 215 10.84 4.58 -21.87
CA THR A 215 9.61 3.78 -21.93
C THR A 215 9.33 3.01 -20.64
N GLY A 216 10.19 3.12 -19.63
CA GLY A 216 10.11 2.33 -18.41
C GLY A 216 10.30 0.83 -18.64
N GLN A 217 10.95 0.45 -19.75
CA GLN A 217 11.22 -0.96 -20.02
C GLN A 217 12.18 -1.54 -18.96
N GLY A 218 11.78 -2.63 -18.34
CA GLY A 218 12.53 -3.27 -17.27
C GLY A 218 12.32 -2.69 -15.89
N ASN A 219 11.54 -1.62 -15.75
CA ASN A 219 11.23 -1.03 -14.44
C ASN A 219 10.49 -2.03 -13.54
N TYR A 220 10.73 -1.91 -12.25
CA TYR A 220 9.90 -2.56 -11.26
C TYR A 220 8.50 -1.95 -11.26
N VAL A 221 7.47 -2.78 -11.34
CA VAL A 221 6.06 -2.35 -11.42
C VAL A 221 5.42 -2.43 -10.05
N TRP A 222 4.97 -1.29 -9.52
CA TRP A 222 4.20 -1.24 -8.27
C TRP A 222 2.74 -1.62 -8.47
N MET A 223 2.17 -1.14 -9.60
CA MET A 223 0.76 -1.26 -9.90
C MET A 223 0.55 -1.24 -11.42
N ASP A 224 -0.36 -2.09 -11.90
CA ASP A 224 -0.86 -2.07 -13.28
C ASP A 224 -2.36 -2.34 -13.23
N ALA A 225 -3.16 -1.26 -13.19
CA ALA A 225 -4.61 -1.33 -13.05
C ALA A 225 -5.32 -0.88 -14.32
N LYS A 226 -6.48 -1.49 -14.59
CA LYS A 226 -7.40 -1.12 -15.67
C LYS A 226 -8.73 -0.68 -15.07
N GLY A 227 -9.34 0.35 -15.65
CA GLY A 227 -10.54 0.99 -15.15
C GLY A 227 -10.31 2.47 -14.89
N HIS A 228 -11.12 3.08 -14.04
CA HIS A 228 -10.96 4.46 -13.62
C HIS A 228 -10.84 4.56 -12.10
N GLY A 229 -10.01 5.49 -11.65
CA GLY A 229 -9.72 5.63 -10.23
C GLY A 229 -8.65 6.67 -9.95
N GLN A 230 -7.97 6.52 -8.80
CA GLN A 230 -6.87 7.38 -8.38
C GLN A 230 -5.86 6.61 -7.52
N PHE A 231 -4.59 6.75 -7.87
CA PHE A 231 -3.48 6.23 -7.06
C PHE A 231 -3.24 7.14 -5.87
N VAL A 232 -3.06 6.53 -4.69
CA VAL A 232 -2.88 7.28 -3.43
C VAL A 232 -1.60 6.97 -2.68
N GLY A 233 -0.79 6.01 -3.13
CA GLY A 233 0.51 5.81 -2.51
C GLY A 233 1.09 4.42 -2.62
N VAL A 234 2.28 4.27 -2.05
CA VAL A 234 3.04 3.02 -2.04
C VAL A 234 3.92 2.92 -0.80
N THR A 235 4.08 1.71 -0.28
CA THR A 235 5.18 1.33 0.61
C THR A 235 6.17 0.46 -0.17
N LEU A 236 7.46 0.69 -0.02
CA LEU A 236 8.52 -0.08 -0.67
C LEU A 236 9.57 -0.49 0.37
N SER A 237 9.95 -1.76 0.33
CA SER A 237 11.09 -2.27 1.10
C SER A 237 12.14 -2.85 0.16
N VAL A 238 13.40 -2.60 0.47
CA VAL A 238 14.55 -2.97 -0.35
C VAL A 238 15.51 -3.83 0.46
N VAL A 239 15.98 -4.92 -0.16
CA VAL A 239 17.19 -5.66 0.30
C VAL A 239 18.24 -5.50 -0.78
N GLN A 240 19.34 -4.83 -0.47
CA GLN A 240 20.43 -4.61 -1.40
C GLN A 240 21.19 -5.91 -1.66
N ASN A 241 21.34 -6.31 -2.92
CA ASN A 241 22.11 -7.48 -3.33
C ASN A 241 23.53 -7.12 -3.76
N GLN A 242 23.85 -5.84 -3.85
CA GLN A 242 25.15 -5.32 -4.24
C GLN A 242 25.48 -4.03 -3.47
N ASP A 243 26.77 -3.67 -3.43
CA ASP A 243 27.24 -2.43 -2.81
C ASP A 243 26.79 -1.18 -3.57
N GLY A 244 26.86 -0.02 -2.94
CA GLY A 244 26.48 1.29 -3.47
C GLY A 244 25.02 1.64 -3.20
N TRP A 245 24.67 2.90 -3.45
CA TRP A 245 23.35 3.44 -3.21
C TRP A 245 22.29 2.84 -4.15
N TRP A 246 21.13 2.47 -3.62
CA TRP A 246 20.05 1.83 -4.38
C TRP A 246 19.03 2.82 -4.98
N GLY A 247 18.97 4.03 -4.44
CA GLY A 247 17.84 4.94 -4.57
C GLY A 247 17.90 5.92 -5.74
N GLU A 248 18.64 5.62 -6.83
CA GLU A 248 18.76 6.49 -8.01
C GLU A 248 17.74 6.22 -9.11
N GLY A 249 16.85 5.26 -8.91
CA GLY A 249 15.89 4.87 -9.95
C GLY A 249 14.70 5.82 -10.04
N ASP A 250 14.40 6.33 -11.24
CA ASP A 250 13.30 7.26 -11.49
C ASP A 250 11.94 6.59 -11.35
N ASP A 251 10.99 7.26 -10.69
CA ASP A 251 9.57 6.90 -10.77
C ASP A 251 8.98 7.32 -12.12
N MET A 252 8.16 6.43 -12.70
CA MET A 252 7.51 6.66 -13.99
C MET A 252 6.06 6.20 -13.95
N PHE A 253 5.11 7.12 -14.17
CA PHE A 253 3.69 6.83 -14.19
C PHE A 253 3.12 6.96 -15.60
N PHE A 254 2.51 5.88 -16.10
CA PHE A 254 1.86 5.81 -17.39
C PHE A 254 0.35 5.85 -17.19
N ILE A 255 -0.29 6.96 -17.58
CA ILE A 255 -1.70 7.21 -17.37
C ILE A 255 -2.45 6.97 -18.69
N ASP A 256 -3.56 6.21 -18.62
CA ASP A 256 -4.51 6.00 -19.71
C ASP A 256 -3.87 5.44 -21.01
N GLY A 257 -2.84 4.61 -20.86
CA GLY A 257 -2.15 3.96 -21.98
C GLY A 257 -1.12 4.85 -22.69
N ALA A 258 -0.64 5.90 -22.04
CA ALA A 258 0.40 6.75 -22.56
C ALA A 258 1.66 5.92 -22.95
N PRO A 259 2.27 6.14 -24.12
CA PRO A 259 3.44 5.38 -24.58
C PRO A 259 4.75 5.81 -23.91
N ALA A 260 4.76 6.94 -23.23
CA ALA A 260 5.84 7.48 -22.41
C ALA A 260 5.28 7.89 -21.06
N PRO A 261 6.11 8.07 -20.02
CA PRO A 261 5.64 8.50 -18.72
C PRO A 261 4.85 9.82 -18.79
N SER A 262 3.66 9.83 -18.23
CA SER A 262 2.87 11.06 -18.04
C SER A 262 3.44 11.90 -16.89
N ILE A 263 4.06 11.23 -15.92
CA ILE A 263 4.79 11.82 -14.79
C ILE A 263 6.09 11.02 -14.65
N ALA A 264 7.23 11.71 -14.51
CA ALA A 264 8.53 11.12 -14.26
C ALA A 264 9.26 11.90 -13.18
N GLY A 265 9.96 11.16 -12.31
CA GLY A 265 10.81 11.71 -11.26
C GLY A 265 12.28 11.76 -11.61
N THR A 266 13.11 11.87 -10.61
CA THR A 266 14.56 12.06 -10.72
C THR A 266 15.36 11.07 -9.87
N GLY A 267 14.68 10.22 -9.08
CA GLY A 267 15.29 9.22 -8.24
C GLY A 267 14.28 8.66 -7.24
N SER A 268 14.56 7.47 -6.72
CA SER A 268 13.69 6.83 -5.72
C SER A 268 13.65 7.63 -4.43
N GLU A 269 14.78 8.14 -3.96
CA GLU A 269 14.80 8.97 -2.75
C GLU A 269 14.00 10.25 -2.92
N ASP A 270 14.05 10.86 -4.10
CA ASP A 270 13.30 12.07 -4.45
C ASP A 270 11.80 11.77 -4.49
N TYR A 271 11.40 10.64 -5.10
CA TYR A 271 10.01 10.20 -5.07
C TYR A 271 9.49 10.04 -3.65
N PHE A 272 10.27 9.43 -2.76
CA PHE A 272 9.92 9.27 -1.35
C PHE A 272 10.18 10.51 -0.50
N LEU A 273 10.40 11.68 -1.15
CA LEU A 273 10.57 13.01 -0.56
C LEU A 273 11.74 13.09 0.44
N GLY A 274 12.75 12.26 0.21
CA GLY A 274 14.05 12.38 0.86
C GLY A 274 15.02 13.19 0.03
N ALA A 275 16.27 13.20 0.43
CA ALA A 275 17.37 13.77 -0.31
C ALA A 275 18.68 13.19 0.22
N TRP A 276 19.69 13.06 -0.65
CA TRP A 276 21.05 12.70 -0.27
C TRP A 276 21.10 11.44 0.60
N ASP A 277 20.69 10.28 0.03
CA ASP A 277 20.67 8.97 0.68
C ASP A 277 19.82 8.95 1.97
N PHE A 278 18.73 9.74 2.00
CA PHE A 278 17.89 10.00 3.19
C PHE A 278 18.65 10.58 4.38
N GLY A 279 19.85 11.13 4.18
CA GLY A 279 20.70 11.65 5.24
C GLY A 279 21.25 10.59 6.21
N GLY A 280 21.07 9.29 5.89
CA GLY A 280 21.49 8.16 6.72
C GLY A 280 20.68 7.93 7.99
N GLU A 281 19.60 8.68 8.23
CA GLU A 281 18.80 8.64 9.45
C GLU A 281 17.33 8.27 9.17
N PRO A 282 16.71 7.37 9.96
CA PRO A 282 15.29 7.04 9.82
C PRO A 282 14.39 8.22 10.18
N PHE A 283 13.32 8.39 9.41
CA PHE A 283 12.28 9.37 9.67
C PHE A 283 10.90 8.91 9.23
N SER A 284 9.84 9.48 9.84
CA SER A 284 8.45 9.23 9.48
C SER A 284 7.65 10.51 9.61
N TYR A 285 6.99 10.94 8.53
CA TYR A 285 6.10 12.08 8.47
C TYR A 285 4.69 11.66 8.02
N PRO A 286 3.68 12.51 8.15
CA PRO A 286 2.30 12.12 7.82
C PRO A 286 2.12 11.53 6.42
N LEU A 287 2.82 12.02 5.39
CA LEU A 287 2.63 11.60 4.00
C LEU A 287 3.81 10.82 3.41
N TYR A 288 4.98 10.82 4.03
CA TYR A 288 6.18 10.18 3.50
C TYR A 288 7.20 9.86 4.59
N GLY A 289 8.14 8.98 4.27
CA GLY A 289 9.23 8.66 5.18
C GLY A 289 10.11 7.51 4.75
N ALA A 290 11.22 7.37 5.47
CA ALA A 290 12.17 6.28 5.40
C ALA A 290 12.37 5.69 6.81
N PRO A 291 11.42 4.87 7.32
CA PRO A 291 11.50 4.33 8.68
C PRO A 291 12.66 3.35 8.90
N VAL A 292 13.23 2.81 7.84
CA VAL A 292 14.47 2.02 7.88
C VAL A 292 15.39 2.53 6.79
N VAL A 293 16.57 2.99 7.17
CA VAL A 293 17.63 3.44 6.26
C VAL A 293 18.82 2.54 6.42
N GLY A 294 19.15 1.76 5.39
CA GLY A 294 20.31 0.87 5.36
C GLY A 294 21.58 1.57 4.90
N ALA A 295 22.72 0.95 5.13
CA ALA A 295 23.99 1.39 4.57
C ALA A 295 24.06 1.08 3.06
N GLU A 296 25.03 1.66 2.36
CA GLU A 296 25.28 1.42 0.94
C GLU A 296 26.09 0.13 0.70
N ALA A 297 25.61 -0.97 1.21
CA ALA A 297 26.32 -2.24 1.17
C ALA A 297 25.36 -3.43 0.91
N ALA A 298 25.87 -4.47 0.27
CA ALA A 298 25.12 -5.71 0.09
C ALA A 298 24.63 -6.27 1.43
N GLY A 299 23.37 -6.69 1.50
CA GLY A 299 22.69 -7.13 2.71
C GLY A 299 21.97 -6.03 3.49
N SER A 300 22.22 -4.76 3.17
CA SER A 300 21.52 -3.63 3.78
C SER A 300 20.03 -3.62 3.40
N ARG A 301 19.23 -3.03 4.29
CA ARG A 301 17.78 -3.06 4.22
C ARG A 301 17.22 -1.67 4.41
N SER A 302 16.27 -1.28 3.57
CA SER A 302 15.57 -0.01 3.67
C SER A 302 14.06 -0.21 3.55
N SER A 303 13.28 0.65 4.21
CA SER A 303 11.83 0.73 4.02
C SER A 303 11.45 2.19 3.86
N VAL A 304 10.63 2.48 2.86
CA VAL A 304 10.21 3.83 2.50
C VAL A 304 8.72 3.84 2.15
N TYR A 305 8.08 5.01 2.26
CA TYR A 305 6.68 5.17 1.86
C TYR A 305 6.37 6.58 1.40
N ARG A 306 5.36 6.69 0.52
CA ARG A 306 4.74 7.97 0.14
C ARG A 306 3.26 7.80 -0.09
N PHE A 307 2.44 8.75 0.44
CA PHE A 307 1.02 8.87 0.22
C PHE A 307 0.67 10.20 -0.44
N HIS A 308 -0.09 10.13 -1.53
CA HIS A 308 -0.54 11.27 -2.33
C HIS A 308 -1.93 11.75 -1.88
N LEU A 309 -2.07 12.13 -0.59
CA LEU A 309 -3.36 12.58 -0.05
C LEU A 309 -3.70 14.01 -0.44
N ASP A 310 -2.66 14.81 -0.62
CA ASP A 310 -2.75 16.20 -1.11
C ASP A 310 -3.01 16.23 -2.62
N SER A 311 -2.54 15.23 -3.36
CA SER A 311 -2.57 15.19 -4.82
C SER A 311 -2.71 13.76 -5.34
N PRO A 312 -3.85 13.07 -5.11
CA PRO A 312 -4.11 11.76 -5.70
C PRO A 312 -3.96 11.80 -7.22
N ILE A 313 -3.38 10.76 -7.82
CA ILE A 313 -3.11 10.74 -9.26
C ILE A 313 -4.27 10.05 -9.99
N PRO A 314 -5.15 10.77 -10.70
CA PRO A 314 -6.33 10.20 -11.33
C PRO A 314 -5.99 9.47 -12.63
N PHE A 315 -6.80 8.48 -12.97
CA PHE A 315 -6.78 7.79 -14.26
C PHE A 315 -8.21 7.43 -14.70
N SER A 316 -8.43 7.36 -16.02
CA SER A 316 -9.76 7.13 -16.59
C SER A 316 -9.89 5.79 -17.32
N LYS A 317 -8.76 5.14 -17.69
CA LYS A 317 -8.74 3.87 -18.43
C LYS A 317 -7.75 2.88 -17.86
N SER A 318 -6.58 3.36 -17.46
CA SER A 318 -5.52 2.52 -16.92
C SER A 318 -4.47 3.35 -16.19
N PHE A 319 -3.81 2.72 -15.23
CA PHE A 319 -2.68 3.33 -14.53
C PHE A 319 -1.59 2.29 -14.32
N LYS A 320 -0.39 2.58 -14.79
CA LYS A 320 0.79 1.78 -14.51
C LYS A 320 1.82 2.62 -13.78
N ALA A 321 2.09 2.26 -12.52
CA ALA A 321 3.09 2.90 -11.69
C ALA A 321 4.35 2.04 -11.63
N THR A 322 5.49 2.63 -11.94
CA THR A 322 6.77 1.92 -11.98
C THR A 322 7.88 2.74 -11.35
N ILE A 323 8.97 2.06 -11.00
CA ILE A 323 10.22 2.69 -10.59
C ILE A 323 11.39 1.92 -11.19
N GLU A 324 12.44 2.62 -11.57
CA GLU A 324 13.70 2.00 -11.93
C GLU A 324 14.38 1.40 -10.69
N HIS A 325 15.23 0.40 -10.89
CA HIS A 325 16.11 -0.14 -9.86
C HIS A 325 17.57 0.26 -10.15
N GLY A 326 17.96 1.40 -9.60
CA GLY A 326 19.14 2.19 -10.00
C GLY A 326 18.91 2.89 -11.34
N HIS A 327 19.80 3.77 -11.75
CA HIS A 327 19.70 4.48 -13.04
C HIS A 327 19.47 3.52 -14.21
N ALA A 328 18.42 3.76 -14.98
CA ALA A 328 18.02 2.95 -16.13
C ALA A 328 18.01 1.44 -15.84
N ASN A 329 17.60 1.03 -14.65
CA ASN A 329 17.58 -0.36 -14.19
C ASN A 329 18.98 -1.03 -14.12
N ALA A 330 19.97 -0.31 -13.66
CA ALA A 330 21.34 -0.84 -13.58
C ALA A 330 21.51 -1.91 -12.50
N ARG A 331 20.74 -1.85 -11.40
CA ARG A 331 20.94 -2.64 -10.16
C ARG A 331 20.05 -3.87 -10.10
N SER A 332 20.47 -4.85 -9.30
CA SER A 332 19.76 -6.13 -9.12
C SER A 332 19.30 -6.35 -7.68
N ASP A 333 18.77 -5.32 -7.03
CA ASP A 333 18.30 -5.40 -5.65
C ASP A 333 16.89 -6.03 -5.56
N ASN A 334 16.53 -6.55 -4.38
CA ASN A 334 15.19 -7.07 -4.13
C ASN A 334 14.27 -5.94 -3.67
N TYR A 335 13.11 -5.84 -4.32
CA TYR A 335 12.05 -4.87 -3.98
C TYR A 335 10.78 -5.62 -3.58
N TYR A 336 10.11 -5.12 -2.53
CA TYR A 336 8.83 -5.60 -2.04
C TYR A 336 7.94 -4.40 -1.79
N SER A 337 6.78 -4.32 -2.43
CA SER A 337 5.92 -3.15 -2.30
C SER A 337 4.45 -3.52 -2.15
N VAL A 338 3.68 -2.58 -1.58
CA VAL A 338 2.23 -2.56 -1.68
C VAL A 338 1.84 -1.18 -2.22
N ALA A 339 1.16 -1.18 -3.35
CA ALA A 339 0.52 0.01 -3.91
C ALA A 339 -0.91 0.11 -3.38
N TYR A 340 -1.37 1.34 -3.10
CA TYR A 340 -2.69 1.66 -2.60
C TYR A 340 -3.38 2.62 -3.54
N TRP A 341 -4.65 2.34 -3.87
CA TRP A 341 -5.44 3.18 -4.77
C TRP A 341 -6.94 3.00 -4.52
N TYR A 342 -7.72 3.86 -5.15
CA TYR A 342 -9.15 3.73 -5.21
C TYR A 342 -9.58 3.62 -6.67
N GLN A 343 -10.49 2.68 -6.99
CA GLN A 343 -11.07 2.57 -8.31
C GLN A 343 -12.50 2.03 -8.27
N ALA A 344 -13.22 2.21 -9.35
CA ALA A 344 -14.54 1.62 -9.52
C ALA A 344 -14.44 0.11 -9.71
N GLU A 345 -15.42 -0.60 -9.15
CA GLU A 345 -15.61 -2.03 -9.40
C GLU A 345 -16.51 -2.28 -10.63
N PRO A 346 -16.36 -3.44 -11.30
CA PRO A 346 -15.43 -4.52 -11.03
C PRO A 346 -14.02 -4.22 -11.52
N HIS A 347 -13.00 -4.67 -10.77
CA HIS A 347 -11.60 -4.58 -11.17
C HIS A 347 -11.12 -5.81 -11.95
N ALA A 348 -9.99 -5.68 -12.67
CA ALA A 348 -9.30 -6.82 -13.25
C ALA A 348 -8.61 -7.64 -12.15
N ALA A 349 -8.73 -8.98 -12.22
CA ALA A 349 -8.08 -9.86 -11.25
C ALA A 349 -6.57 -9.59 -11.16
N PHE A 350 -6.03 -9.56 -9.95
CA PHE A 350 -4.61 -9.40 -9.71
C PHE A 350 -3.82 -10.62 -10.20
N PRO A 351 -2.54 -10.45 -10.56
CA PRO A 351 -1.62 -11.57 -10.67
C PRO A 351 -1.63 -12.40 -9.39
N PRO A 352 -1.49 -13.73 -9.48
CA PRO A 352 -1.41 -14.58 -8.30
C PRO A 352 -0.31 -14.14 -7.35
N LEU A 353 -0.61 -14.17 -6.04
CA LEU A 353 0.40 -13.91 -5.02
C LEU A 353 1.51 -14.96 -5.13
N PRO A 354 2.81 -14.58 -5.17
CA PRO A 354 3.91 -15.52 -5.23
C PRO A 354 3.87 -16.53 -4.07
N PRO A 355 4.38 -17.76 -4.24
CA PRO A 355 4.49 -18.73 -3.15
C PRO A 355 5.26 -18.15 -1.96
N VAL A 356 4.97 -18.65 -0.75
CA VAL A 356 5.63 -18.19 0.50
C VAL A 356 7.15 -18.21 0.40
N SER A 357 7.72 -19.29 -0.17
CA SER A 357 9.18 -19.42 -0.32
C SER A 357 9.83 -18.31 -1.14
N GLU A 358 9.08 -17.73 -2.07
CA GLU A 358 9.54 -16.64 -2.94
C GLU A 358 9.31 -15.26 -2.36
N ARG A 359 8.46 -15.13 -1.31
CA ARG A 359 8.18 -13.85 -0.65
C ARG A 359 9.15 -13.53 0.49
N LEU A 360 9.95 -14.51 0.95
CA LEU A 360 10.84 -14.28 2.10
C LEU A 360 12.03 -13.42 1.69
N PRO A 361 12.31 -12.32 2.41
CA PRO A 361 13.40 -11.40 2.08
C PRO A 361 14.76 -12.10 2.28
N ALA A 362 15.33 -12.55 1.19
CA ALA A 362 16.61 -13.23 1.20
C ALA A 362 17.61 -12.52 0.30
N LEU A 363 18.86 -12.40 0.76
CA LEU A 363 19.95 -11.87 -0.05
C LEU A 363 20.16 -12.77 -1.27
N GLN A 364 20.17 -12.21 -2.46
CA GLN A 364 20.39 -12.90 -3.72
C GLN A 364 21.79 -12.56 -4.23
N PRO A 365 22.70 -13.54 -4.45
CA PRO A 365 24.00 -13.25 -4.99
C PRO A 365 23.90 -12.64 -6.39
N VAL A 366 24.45 -11.46 -6.58
CA VAL A 366 24.62 -10.86 -7.90
C VAL A 366 25.93 -11.40 -8.47
N GLY A 367 25.86 -12.20 -9.54
CA GLY A 367 27.05 -12.80 -10.15
C GLY A 367 28.00 -11.75 -10.74
N GLY A 368 29.20 -11.65 -10.20
CA GLY A 368 30.31 -10.83 -10.69
C GLY A 368 31.57 -11.05 -9.83
N PRO A 369 32.78 -10.90 -10.38
CA PRO A 369 34.01 -10.98 -9.60
C PRO A 369 34.04 -9.80 -8.61
N GLY A 370 33.75 -10.06 -7.35
CA GLY A 370 33.74 -9.08 -6.26
C GLY A 370 32.57 -9.21 -5.31
N ASN A 371 31.46 -9.79 -5.72
CA ASN A 371 30.25 -9.98 -4.90
C ASN A 371 30.18 -11.38 -4.24
N ALA A 372 31.31 -11.95 -3.84
CA ALA A 372 31.29 -13.08 -2.92
C ALA A 372 30.79 -12.56 -1.56
N LEU A 373 29.66 -13.12 -1.07
CA LEU A 373 29.15 -12.85 0.26
C LEU A 373 30.30 -13.01 1.29
N PRO A 374 30.45 -12.09 2.27
CA PRO A 374 31.34 -12.34 3.39
C PRO A 374 30.96 -13.65 4.04
N SER A 375 31.88 -14.59 4.08
CA SER A 375 31.67 -15.84 4.79
C SER A 375 31.52 -15.54 6.28
N GLY A 376 30.27 -15.43 6.76
CA GLY A 376 30.01 -15.16 8.17
C GLY A 376 28.83 -14.27 8.52
N ALA A 377 27.97 -13.87 7.57
CA ALA A 377 26.75 -13.16 7.93
C ALA A 377 25.85 -14.10 8.73
N ALA A 378 25.81 -13.92 10.04
CA ALA A 378 24.90 -14.65 10.93
C ALA A 378 23.46 -14.45 10.44
N ARG A 379 22.75 -15.56 10.30
CA ARG A 379 21.30 -15.52 10.09
C ARG A 379 20.62 -14.85 11.30
N PRO A 380 19.66 -13.94 11.11
CA PRO A 380 18.92 -13.36 12.21
C PRO A 380 18.07 -14.41 12.94
#